data_58481954da9a4b20d37e97eec113261c
#
_entry.id   58481954da9a4b20d37e97eec113261c
#
_cell.length_a   1.000
_cell.length_b   1.000
_cell.length_c   1.000
_cell.angle_alpha   90.00
_cell.angle_beta   90.00
_cell.angle_gamma   90.00
#
_symmetry.space_group_name_H-M   'P 1'
#
loop_
_entity.id
_entity.type
_entity.pdbx_description
1 polymer ?
#
loop_
_entity_poly.entity_id
_entity_poly.type
_entity_poly.pdbx_seq_one_letter_code
_entity_poly.pdbx_strand_id
1 'polypeptide(L)'
;QIVAISGKNEKMKEAFEKLVSELHAEDIVKVLPYTTQVPELMSIADFVVTKPGGLTSTESLASRLPMVLINPIPGQEEENAKFLEDSGVGIWLKQKENCDEIITELLNNEDKLNQMRKNTESLAKKNSTMDICRTILIQQKPG
;
A
#
# COMPACT_ATOMS: atom_id res chain seq x y z
N GLN A 1 -8.74 -7.88 -10.31
CA GLN A 1 -8.75 -6.53 -10.90
C GLN A 1 -7.73 -5.63 -10.21
N ILE A 2 -7.14 -4.73 -10.96
CA ILE A 2 -6.13 -3.80 -10.46
C ILE A 2 -6.59 -2.37 -10.79
N VAL A 3 -6.48 -1.48 -9.82
CA VAL A 3 -6.69 -0.05 -10.04
C VAL A 3 -5.34 0.63 -9.80
N ALA A 4 -4.79 1.23 -10.84
CA ALA A 4 -3.53 1.96 -10.79
C ALA A 4 -3.83 3.47 -10.78
N ILE A 5 -3.42 4.14 -9.72
CA ILE A 5 -3.70 5.58 -9.55
C ILE A 5 -2.40 6.35 -9.75
N SER A 6 -2.35 7.17 -10.80
CA SER A 6 -1.19 7.99 -11.13
C SER A 6 -1.21 9.37 -10.47
N GLY A 7 -2.33 9.76 -9.88
CA GLY A 7 -2.48 11.09 -9.30
C GLY A 7 -2.35 12.18 -10.37
N LYS A 8 -1.58 13.20 -10.06
CA LYS A 8 -1.33 14.33 -10.98
C LYS A 8 -0.12 14.11 -11.89
N ASN A 9 0.49 12.94 -11.88
CA ASN A 9 1.67 12.62 -12.69
C ASN A 9 1.25 12.07 -14.07
N GLU A 10 1.20 12.94 -15.08
CA GLU A 10 0.81 12.58 -16.44
C GLU A 10 1.77 11.56 -17.08
N LYS A 11 3.07 11.66 -16.82
CA LYS A 11 4.05 10.70 -17.34
C LYS A 11 3.83 9.29 -16.78
N MET A 12 3.49 9.20 -15.51
CA MET A 12 3.17 7.93 -14.87
C MET A 12 1.87 7.34 -15.43
N LYS A 13 0.86 8.17 -15.66
CA LYS A 13 -0.40 7.77 -16.28
C LYS A 13 -0.16 7.18 -17.66
N GLU A 14 0.60 7.90 -18.51
CA GLU A 14 0.95 7.44 -19.85
C GLU A 14 1.74 6.13 -19.82
N ALA A 15 2.68 6.00 -18.89
CA ALA A 15 3.47 4.78 -18.72
C ALA A 15 2.59 3.58 -18.31
N PHE A 16 1.65 3.77 -17.40
CA PHE A 16 0.71 2.73 -16.99
C PHE A 16 -0.20 2.33 -18.16
N GLU A 17 -0.78 3.31 -18.87
CA GLU A 17 -1.66 3.05 -20.02
C GLU A 17 -0.93 2.29 -21.11
N LYS A 18 0.31 2.67 -21.41
CA LYS A 18 1.15 1.98 -22.38
C LYS A 18 1.41 0.53 -21.98
N LEU A 19 1.78 0.30 -20.74
CA LEU A 19 2.04 -1.04 -20.22
C LEU A 19 0.78 -1.91 -20.27
N VAL A 20 -0.36 -1.38 -19.88
CA VAL A 20 -1.65 -2.09 -19.93
C VAL A 20 -1.97 -2.50 -21.36
N SER A 21 -1.75 -1.59 -22.32
CA SER A 21 -1.97 -1.87 -23.75
C SER A 21 -1.01 -2.94 -24.28
N GLU A 22 0.27 -2.85 -23.94
CA GLU A 22 1.29 -3.83 -24.36
C GLU A 22 1.01 -5.23 -23.81
N LEU A 23 0.46 -5.32 -22.61
CA LEU A 23 0.11 -6.60 -21.97
C LEU A 23 -1.30 -7.08 -22.28
N HIS A 24 -2.07 -6.34 -23.09
CA HIS A 24 -3.48 -6.62 -23.38
C HIS A 24 -4.30 -6.84 -22.09
N ALA A 25 -4.06 -6.00 -21.09
CA ALA A 25 -4.63 -6.13 -19.75
C ALA A 25 -5.77 -5.13 -19.45
N GLU A 26 -6.39 -4.56 -20.48
CA GLU A 26 -7.42 -3.53 -20.33
C GLU A 26 -8.64 -4.01 -19.52
N ASP A 27 -8.96 -5.30 -19.60
CA ASP A 27 -10.08 -5.89 -18.86
C ASP A 27 -9.79 -6.11 -17.37
N ILE A 28 -8.51 -6.06 -16.99
CA ILE A 28 -8.06 -6.39 -15.62
C ILE A 28 -7.59 -5.14 -14.89
N VAL A 29 -6.94 -4.22 -15.61
CA VAL A 29 -6.29 -3.04 -15.03
C VAL A 29 -7.00 -1.78 -15.48
N LYS A 30 -7.42 -0.97 -14.51
CA LYS A 30 -7.95 0.36 -14.75
C LYS A 30 -6.95 1.39 -14.26
N VAL A 31 -6.57 2.31 -15.14
CA VAL A 31 -5.68 3.42 -14.78
C VAL A 31 -6.53 4.65 -14.49
N LEU A 32 -6.36 5.21 -13.31
CA LEU A 32 -7.07 6.43 -12.89
C LEU A 32 -6.06 7.57 -12.66
N PRO A 33 -6.44 8.80 -13.04
CA PRO A 33 -5.70 9.98 -12.63
C PRO A 33 -5.96 10.29 -11.15
N TYR A 34 -5.69 11.53 -10.73
CA TYR A 34 -6.07 11.97 -9.39
C TYR A 34 -7.57 11.70 -9.14
N THR A 35 -7.88 11.13 -7.99
CA THR A 35 -9.25 10.81 -7.60
C THR A 35 -9.46 11.11 -6.12
N THR A 36 -10.68 11.50 -5.76
CA THR A 36 -11.13 11.64 -4.38
C THR A 36 -11.76 10.36 -3.84
N GLN A 37 -11.83 9.30 -4.65
CA GLN A 37 -12.48 8.03 -4.31
C GLN A 37 -11.53 7.00 -3.69
N VAL A 38 -10.35 7.42 -3.25
CA VAL A 38 -9.37 6.51 -2.64
C VAL A 38 -9.94 5.76 -1.43
N PRO A 39 -10.67 6.41 -0.48
CA PRO A 39 -11.26 5.68 0.64
C PRO A 39 -12.22 4.59 0.21
N GLU A 40 -13.06 4.84 -0.78
CA GLU A 40 -14.01 3.85 -1.31
C GLU A 40 -13.27 2.68 -1.97
N LEU A 41 -12.22 2.97 -2.73
CA LEU A 41 -11.39 1.93 -3.35
C LEU A 41 -10.68 1.08 -2.30
N MET A 42 -10.16 1.70 -1.26
CA MET A 42 -9.53 0.98 -0.15
C MET A 42 -10.52 0.07 0.59
N SER A 43 -11.79 0.46 0.69
CA SER A 43 -12.80 -0.33 1.38
C SER A 43 -13.13 -1.64 0.69
N ILE A 44 -12.88 -1.76 -0.61
CA ILE A 44 -13.17 -2.96 -1.41
C ILE A 44 -11.92 -3.70 -1.87
N ALA A 45 -10.73 -3.16 -1.64
CA ALA A 45 -9.48 -3.75 -2.08
C ALA A 45 -9.05 -4.90 -1.16
N ASP A 46 -8.30 -5.84 -1.70
CA ASP A 46 -7.70 -6.94 -0.93
C ASP A 46 -6.38 -6.51 -0.29
N PHE A 47 -5.60 -5.70 -0.98
CA PHE A 47 -4.39 -5.08 -0.47
C PHE A 47 -4.02 -3.87 -1.33
N VAL A 48 -3.10 -3.06 -0.86
CA VAL A 48 -2.60 -1.89 -1.58
C VAL A 48 -1.09 -1.99 -1.78
N VAL A 49 -0.62 -1.57 -2.95
CA VAL A 49 0.81 -1.39 -3.23
C VAL A 49 1.09 0.10 -3.20
N THR A 50 1.92 0.54 -2.28
CA THR A 50 2.14 1.97 -2.07
C THR A 50 3.50 2.24 -1.41
N LYS A 51 3.92 3.49 -1.45
CA LYS A 51 5.02 3.96 -0.60
C LYS A 51 4.55 4.02 0.87
N PRO A 52 5.44 3.79 1.83
CA PRO A 52 5.09 3.86 3.25
C PRO A 52 5.00 5.30 3.76
N GLY A 53 4.26 6.15 3.07
CA GLY A 53 3.97 7.52 3.47
C GLY A 53 2.95 7.55 4.61
N GLY A 54 3.04 8.57 5.49
CA GLY A 54 2.22 8.63 6.69
C GLY A 54 0.72 8.64 6.42
N LEU A 55 0.27 9.47 5.50
CA LEU A 55 -1.15 9.59 5.21
C LEU A 55 -1.74 8.33 4.60
N THR A 56 -1.10 7.79 3.56
CA THR A 56 -1.58 6.56 2.90
C THR A 56 -1.52 5.36 3.84
N SER A 57 -0.45 5.23 4.62
CA SER A 57 -0.33 4.15 5.60
C SER A 57 -1.42 4.23 6.67
N THR A 58 -1.73 5.43 7.15
CA THR A 58 -2.79 5.66 8.11
C THR A 58 -4.16 5.31 7.56
N GLU A 59 -4.46 5.73 6.34
CA GLU A 59 -5.70 5.41 5.65
C GLU A 59 -5.85 3.91 5.42
N SER A 60 -4.74 3.24 5.04
CA SER A 60 -4.72 1.79 4.84
C SER A 60 -5.00 1.03 6.13
N LEU A 61 -4.40 1.44 7.24
CA LEU A 61 -4.66 0.86 8.56
C LEU A 61 -6.11 1.05 8.99
N ALA A 62 -6.67 2.24 8.78
CA ALA A 62 -8.07 2.53 9.09
C ALA A 62 -9.04 1.69 8.25
N SER A 63 -8.66 1.35 7.03
CA SER A 63 -9.42 0.49 6.12
C SER A 63 -9.16 -1.00 6.32
N ARG A 64 -8.31 -1.38 7.28
CA ARG A 64 -7.89 -2.76 7.53
C ARG A 64 -7.27 -3.41 6.30
N LEU A 65 -6.51 -2.65 5.54
CA LEU A 65 -5.98 -3.05 4.25
C LEU A 65 -4.51 -3.47 4.37
N PRO A 66 -4.18 -4.73 4.05
CA PRO A 66 -2.78 -5.14 3.96
C PRO A 66 -2.00 -4.29 2.97
N MET A 67 -0.74 -4.03 3.28
CA MET A 67 0.11 -3.16 2.47
C MET A 67 1.30 -3.91 1.89
N VAL A 68 1.60 -3.65 0.62
CA VAL A 68 2.87 -3.97 0.00
C VAL A 68 3.61 -2.66 -0.17
N LEU A 69 4.75 -2.52 0.49
CA LEU A 69 5.47 -1.25 0.60
C LEU A 69 6.65 -1.22 -0.36
N ILE A 70 6.69 -0.18 -1.18
CA ILE A 70 7.69 -0.03 -2.24
C ILE A 70 8.42 1.31 -2.13
N ASN A 71 9.67 1.33 -2.57
CA ASN A 71 10.46 2.54 -2.77
C ASN A 71 10.38 3.58 -1.65
N PRO A 72 10.62 3.21 -0.39
CA PRO A 72 10.61 4.19 0.69
C PRO A 72 11.74 5.21 0.48
N ILE A 73 11.46 6.46 0.78
CA ILE A 73 12.51 7.49 0.85
C ILE A 73 13.39 7.18 2.07
N PRO A 74 14.73 7.20 1.90
CA PRO A 74 15.64 6.94 3.02
C PRO A 74 15.32 7.80 4.24
N GLY A 75 15.36 7.19 5.40
CA GLY A 75 15.04 7.83 6.67
C GLY A 75 13.65 7.49 7.14
N GLN A 76 12.73 8.46 7.15
CA GLN A 76 11.41 8.32 7.77
C GLN A 76 10.52 7.28 7.12
N GLU A 77 10.50 7.20 5.80
CA GLU A 77 9.68 6.21 5.11
C GLU A 77 10.21 4.79 5.30
N GLU A 78 11.53 4.62 5.42
CA GLU A 78 12.11 3.32 5.75
C GLU A 78 11.75 2.89 7.18
N GLU A 79 11.72 3.82 8.13
CA GLU A 79 11.29 3.54 9.49
C GLU A 79 9.81 3.17 9.53
N ASN A 80 8.97 3.85 8.75
CA ASN A 80 7.57 3.50 8.60
C ASN A 80 7.41 2.10 8.01
N ALA A 81 8.16 1.78 6.96
CA ALA A 81 8.12 0.47 6.33
C ALA A 81 8.49 -0.63 7.32
N LYS A 82 9.55 -0.42 8.09
CA LYS A 82 9.97 -1.36 9.12
C LYS A 82 8.92 -1.55 10.21
N PHE A 83 8.33 -0.46 10.70
CA PHE A 83 7.27 -0.51 11.69
C PHE A 83 6.06 -1.32 11.19
N LEU A 84 5.63 -1.07 9.96
CA LEU A 84 4.47 -1.75 9.38
C LEU A 84 4.76 -3.23 9.11
N GLU A 85 5.97 -3.56 8.68
CA GLU A 85 6.40 -4.95 8.47
C GLU A 85 6.50 -5.70 9.80
N ASP A 86 7.15 -5.12 10.80
CA ASP A 86 7.29 -5.70 12.14
C ASP A 86 5.94 -5.89 12.83
N SER A 87 4.97 -5.05 12.51
CA SER A 87 3.59 -5.17 13.02
C SER A 87 2.75 -6.21 12.28
N GLY A 88 3.29 -6.81 11.21
CA GLY A 88 2.59 -7.83 10.44
C GLY A 88 1.48 -7.31 9.56
N VAL A 89 1.45 -6.02 9.26
CA VAL A 89 0.42 -5.38 8.42
C VAL A 89 0.92 -5.00 7.03
N GLY A 90 2.22 -5.10 6.80
CA GLY A 90 2.84 -4.75 5.53
C GLY A 90 3.97 -5.69 5.15
N ILE A 91 4.27 -5.77 3.88
CA ILE A 91 5.42 -6.45 3.32
C ILE A 91 6.28 -5.40 2.62
N TRP A 92 7.51 -5.24 3.06
CA TRP A 92 8.44 -4.29 2.45
C TRP A 92 9.21 -4.99 1.31
N LEU A 93 8.93 -4.58 0.06
CA LEU A 93 9.65 -5.05 -1.11
C LEU A 93 10.96 -4.27 -1.25
N LYS A 94 12.06 -4.94 -0.99
CA LYS A 94 13.40 -4.37 -1.16
C LYS A 94 13.84 -4.52 -2.62
N GLN A 95 14.68 -3.61 -3.10
CA GLN A 95 15.05 -3.49 -4.51
C GLN A 95 15.59 -4.78 -5.17
N LYS A 96 16.12 -5.70 -4.39
CA LYS A 96 16.69 -6.96 -4.90
C LYS A 96 15.75 -8.14 -4.82
N GLU A 97 14.55 -7.95 -4.28
CA GLU A 97 13.59 -9.01 -4.14
C GLU A 97 12.75 -9.19 -5.42
N ASN A 98 12.33 -10.40 -5.68
CA ASN A 98 11.48 -10.71 -6.82
C ASN A 98 10.04 -10.28 -6.50
N CYS A 99 9.68 -9.07 -6.90
CA CYS A 99 8.36 -8.48 -6.65
C CYS A 99 7.24 -9.35 -7.21
N ASP A 100 7.46 -9.94 -8.39
CA ASP A 100 6.46 -10.76 -9.08
C ASP A 100 6.07 -11.99 -8.25
N GLU A 101 7.06 -12.66 -7.67
CA GLU A 101 6.82 -13.84 -6.83
C GLU A 101 6.08 -13.48 -5.55
N ILE A 102 6.48 -12.40 -4.90
CA ILE A 102 5.86 -11.95 -3.63
C ILE A 102 4.41 -11.55 -3.85
N ILE A 103 4.13 -10.78 -4.88
CA ILE A 103 2.76 -10.36 -5.20
C ILE A 103 1.91 -11.55 -5.63
N THR A 104 2.45 -12.44 -6.45
CA THR A 104 1.74 -13.65 -6.88
C THR A 104 1.43 -14.56 -5.69
N GLU A 105 2.39 -14.76 -4.79
CA GLU A 105 2.17 -15.51 -3.55
C GLU A 105 1.05 -14.88 -2.72
N LEU A 106 1.07 -13.58 -2.55
CA LEU A 106 0.06 -12.87 -1.77
C LEU A 106 -1.34 -12.99 -2.39
N LEU A 107 -1.45 -12.89 -3.73
CA LEU A 107 -2.71 -13.07 -4.45
C LEU A 107 -3.29 -14.47 -4.29
N ASN A 108 -2.44 -15.48 -4.14
CA ASN A 108 -2.84 -16.89 -4.03
C ASN A 108 -2.92 -17.39 -2.58
N ASN A 109 -2.61 -16.55 -1.61
CA ASN A 109 -2.58 -16.93 -0.19
C ASN A 109 -3.58 -16.08 0.61
N GLU A 110 -4.83 -16.50 0.55
CA GLU A 110 -5.92 -15.83 1.27
C GLU A 110 -5.72 -15.85 2.80
N ASP A 111 -5.14 -16.92 3.33
CA ASP A 111 -4.85 -17.04 4.75
C ASP A 111 -3.85 -15.98 5.21
N LYS A 112 -2.83 -15.71 4.41
CA LYS A 112 -1.84 -14.66 4.70
C LYS A 112 -2.49 -13.28 4.70
N LEU A 113 -3.32 -12.98 3.71
CA LEU A 113 -4.07 -11.71 3.64
C LEU A 113 -5.00 -11.55 4.85
N ASN A 114 -5.71 -12.61 5.22
CA ASN A 114 -6.59 -12.59 6.39
C ASN A 114 -5.81 -12.38 7.69
N GLN A 115 -4.64 -12.99 7.82
CA GLN A 115 -3.78 -12.79 8.97
C GLN A 115 -3.28 -11.35 9.05
N MET A 116 -2.91 -10.76 7.93
CA MET A 116 -2.49 -9.36 7.87
C MET A 116 -3.65 -8.42 8.26
N ARG A 117 -4.87 -8.70 7.81
CA ARG A 117 -6.06 -7.94 8.23
C ARG A 117 -6.31 -8.03 9.73
N LYS A 118 -6.20 -9.22 10.30
CA LYS A 118 -6.30 -9.41 11.76
C LYS A 118 -5.22 -8.63 12.50
N ASN A 119 -4.03 -8.55 11.96
CA ASN A 119 -2.94 -7.77 12.53
C ASN A 119 -3.26 -6.27 12.51
N THR A 120 -3.92 -5.75 11.46
CA THR A 120 -4.37 -4.35 11.47
C THR A 120 -5.37 -4.09 12.58
N GLU A 121 -6.31 -5.01 12.81
CA GLU A 121 -7.28 -4.90 13.91
C GLU A 121 -6.61 -4.95 15.27
N SER A 122 -5.67 -5.87 15.47
CA SER A 122 -4.91 -6.02 16.73
C SER A 122 -4.07 -4.77 17.01
N LEU A 123 -3.45 -4.19 16.00
CA LEU A 123 -2.69 -2.96 16.14
C LEU A 123 -3.59 -1.79 16.55
N ALA A 124 -4.76 -1.68 15.96
CA ALA A 124 -5.74 -0.65 16.31
C ALA A 124 -6.31 -0.82 17.72
N LYS A 125 -6.41 -2.05 18.24
CA LYS A 125 -6.86 -2.33 19.61
C LYS A 125 -5.78 -2.03 20.65
N LYS A 126 -4.52 -2.31 20.34
CA LYS A 126 -3.39 -2.07 21.25
C LYS A 126 -3.10 -0.58 21.42
N ASN A 127 -3.21 0.16 20.34
CA ASN A 127 -2.96 1.58 20.30
C ASN A 127 -4.21 2.23 19.74
N SER A 128 -4.65 3.35 20.30
CA SER A 128 -5.73 4.09 19.67
C SER A 128 -5.28 4.42 18.23
N THR A 129 -6.22 4.41 17.30
CA THR A 129 -5.92 4.79 15.90
C THR A 129 -5.19 6.12 15.84
N MET A 130 -5.51 7.03 16.76
CA MET A 130 -4.88 8.33 16.88
C MET A 130 -3.40 8.23 17.25
N ASP A 131 -3.01 7.29 18.14
CA ASP A 131 -1.61 7.09 18.52
C ASP A 131 -0.78 6.51 17.37
N ILE A 132 -1.35 5.60 16.59
CA ILE A 132 -0.72 5.06 15.38
C ILE A 132 -0.50 6.18 14.37
N CYS A 133 -1.52 6.96 14.07
CA CYS A 133 -1.45 8.10 13.16
C CYS A 133 -0.39 9.10 13.62
N ARG A 134 -0.36 9.41 14.93
CA ARG A 134 0.60 10.32 15.51
C ARG A 134 2.03 9.82 15.36
N THR A 135 2.27 8.54 15.62
CA THR A 135 3.59 7.94 15.49
C THR A 135 4.11 8.05 14.06
N ILE A 136 3.29 7.66 13.08
CA ILE A 136 3.66 7.72 11.66
C ILE A 136 3.86 9.16 11.19
N LEU A 137 2.96 10.07 11.58
CA LEU A 137 3.05 11.49 11.18
C LEU A 137 4.24 12.21 11.81
N ILE A 138 4.59 11.88 13.07
CA ILE A 138 5.77 12.44 13.72
C ILE A 138 7.04 12.03 12.97
N GLN A 139 7.11 10.79 12.53
CA GLN A 139 8.24 10.28 11.75
C GLN A 139 8.40 11.00 10.40
N GLN A 140 7.36 11.63 9.89
CA GLN A 140 7.36 12.34 8.62
C GLN A 140 7.61 13.84 8.74
N LYS A 141 7.63 14.40 9.93
CA LYS A 141 7.97 15.82 10.08
C LYS A 141 9.44 16.03 9.77
N PRO A 142 9.77 17.03 8.92
CA PRO A 142 11.17 17.39 8.74
C PRO A 142 11.74 17.75 10.10
N GLY A 143 12.78 17.04 10.46
CA GLY A 143 13.50 17.21 11.71
C GLY A 143 14.21 18.53 11.79
#